data_40d8fe9eb12b251ba5102a580a58322a
#
_entry.id   40d8fe9eb12b251ba5102a580a58322a
#
_cell.length_a   1.000
_cell.length_b   1.000
_cell.length_c   1.000
_cell.angle_alpha   90.00
_cell.angle_beta   90.00
_cell.angle_gamma   90.00
#
_symmetry.space_group_name_H-M   'P 1'
#
loop_
_entity.id
_entity.type
_entity.pdbx_description
1 polymer ?
#
loop_
_entity_poly.entity_id
_entity_poly.type
_entity_poly.pdbx_seq_one_letter_code
_entity_poly.pdbx_strand_id
1 'polypeptide(L)'
;MTLLACQIFSTIAHEGSFARTAEQLHLTPSAISHAVSTMEAECGFPLFTRTKSGVTMTAAAENLLPAIQRLLASSESLDQSIAQINGMHKGVLRLGVFNSACVTWLPQLVPQFQLDFPGIDVQIYQGSYADICAWVKNGTAEIGFLSNSSALDLDFEPLYDDELVCIAPASYRPARPGCVSAEELRGQPFVSQQSDVDADIQSYFKKNDLHVSSRCYIVDDQSMIAMVACGQ
;
A
#
# COMPACT_ATOMS: atom_id res chain seq x y z
N MET A 1 -0.81 25.44 14.27
CA MET A 1 -0.20 24.41 13.41
C MET A 1 -0.22 24.88 11.95
N THR A 2 0.90 24.86 11.24
CA THR A 2 1.04 25.30 9.84
C THR A 2 1.17 24.10 8.89
N LEU A 3 0.88 24.29 7.60
CA LEU A 3 1.05 23.24 6.59
C LEU A 3 2.51 22.78 6.51
N LEU A 4 3.47 23.71 6.61
CA LEU A 4 4.90 23.37 6.67
C LEU A 4 5.25 22.49 7.88
N ALA A 5 4.65 22.77 9.06
CA ALA A 5 4.86 21.90 10.23
C ALA A 5 4.31 20.49 10.01
N CYS A 6 3.19 20.35 9.31
CA CYS A 6 2.63 19.07 8.91
C CYS A 6 3.53 18.33 7.90
N GLN A 7 4.10 19.04 6.94
CA GLN A 7 5.08 18.48 5.99
C GLN A 7 6.33 17.98 6.72
N ILE A 8 6.89 18.80 7.62
CA ILE A 8 8.04 18.43 8.46
C ILE A 8 7.72 17.17 9.27
N PHE A 9 6.57 17.14 9.94
CA PHE A 9 6.14 15.96 10.72
C PHE A 9 6.07 14.69 9.86
N SER A 10 5.39 14.75 8.71
CA SER A 10 5.23 13.62 7.79
C SER A 10 6.58 13.14 7.24
N THR A 11 7.48 14.06 6.89
CA THR A 11 8.82 13.73 6.40
C THR A 11 9.68 13.09 7.48
N ILE A 12 9.63 13.56 8.74
CA ILE A 12 10.35 12.91 9.86
C ILE A 12 9.80 11.50 10.11
N ALA A 13 8.48 11.33 10.05
CA ALA A 13 7.84 10.03 10.23
C ALA A 13 8.33 9.00 9.19
N HIS A 14 8.56 9.44 7.96
CA HIS A 14 9.09 8.61 6.88
C HIS A 14 10.61 8.38 7.00
N GLU A 15 11.39 9.45 7.21
CA GLU A 15 12.86 9.41 7.19
C GLU A 15 13.49 8.86 8.47
N GLY A 16 12.79 8.94 9.61
CA GLY A 16 13.32 8.60 10.92
C GLY A 16 14.52 9.49 11.35
N SER A 17 14.69 10.67 10.72
CA SER A 17 15.86 11.53 10.94
C SER A 17 15.57 13.01 10.69
N PHE A 18 15.84 13.85 11.71
CA PHE A 18 15.74 15.31 11.56
C PHE A 18 16.73 15.86 10.52
N ALA A 19 17.94 15.27 10.42
CA ALA A 19 18.96 15.75 9.49
C ALA A 19 18.54 15.46 8.04
N ARG A 20 18.11 14.23 7.74
CA ARG A 20 17.63 13.88 6.39
C ARG A 20 16.39 14.68 6.00
N THR A 21 15.46 14.90 6.94
CA THR A 21 14.32 15.79 6.72
C THR A 21 14.73 17.21 6.37
N ALA A 22 15.75 17.74 7.06
CA ALA A 22 16.27 19.07 6.78
C ALA A 22 16.87 19.16 5.36
N GLU A 23 17.63 18.16 4.94
CA GLU A 23 18.17 18.06 3.59
C GLU A 23 17.06 17.98 2.53
N GLN A 24 16.10 17.09 2.74
CA GLN A 24 15.00 16.87 1.80
C GLN A 24 14.10 18.10 1.61
N LEU A 25 13.81 18.82 2.71
CA LEU A 25 12.98 20.02 2.69
C LEU A 25 13.77 21.31 2.44
N HIS A 26 15.08 21.23 2.22
CA HIS A 26 15.97 22.37 2.06
C HIS A 26 15.90 23.37 3.22
N LEU A 27 15.79 22.85 4.44
CA LEU A 27 15.71 23.60 5.70
C LEU A 27 16.95 23.34 6.56
N THR A 28 17.14 24.16 7.58
CA THR A 28 18.19 23.91 8.59
C THR A 28 17.69 22.93 9.66
N PRO A 29 18.57 22.09 10.26
CA PRO A 29 18.19 21.21 11.35
C PRO A 29 17.57 21.94 12.55
N SER A 30 18.00 23.18 12.80
CA SER A 30 17.42 24.03 13.85
C SER A 30 15.99 24.45 13.53
N ALA A 31 15.69 24.77 12.26
CA ALA A 31 14.32 25.09 11.82
C ALA A 31 13.38 23.88 11.97
N ILE A 32 13.84 22.69 11.58
CA ILE A 32 13.10 21.44 11.79
C ILE A 32 12.81 21.22 13.28
N SER A 33 13.84 21.30 14.13
CA SER A 33 13.68 21.12 15.59
C SER A 33 12.72 22.13 16.21
N HIS A 34 12.81 23.40 15.79
CA HIS A 34 11.91 24.44 16.26
C HIS A 34 10.46 24.21 15.82
N ALA A 35 10.24 23.83 14.56
CA ALA A 35 8.91 23.52 14.04
C ALA A 35 8.24 22.36 14.79
N VAL A 36 9.02 21.27 15.05
CA VAL A 36 8.53 20.14 15.83
C VAL A 36 8.21 20.56 17.27
N SER A 37 9.09 21.31 17.95
CA SER A 37 8.84 21.76 19.32
C SER A 37 7.61 22.65 19.41
N THR A 38 7.39 23.52 18.41
CA THR A 38 6.19 24.35 18.34
C THR A 38 4.94 23.50 18.16
N MET A 39 4.97 22.51 17.27
CA MET A 39 3.88 21.59 17.04
C MET A 39 3.55 20.74 18.26
N GLU A 40 4.57 20.24 18.98
CA GLU A 40 4.42 19.52 20.24
C GLU A 40 3.79 20.40 21.34
N ALA A 41 4.19 21.65 21.42
CA ALA A 41 3.60 22.62 22.35
C ALA A 41 2.12 22.90 22.03
N GLU A 42 1.77 23.03 20.76
CA GLU A 42 0.37 23.21 20.33
C GLU A 42 -0.47 21.94 20.56
N CYS A 43 0.09 20.75 20.35
CA CYS A 43 -0.57 19.46 20.59
C CYS A 43 -0.69 19.13 22.08
N GLY A 44 0.23 19.62 22.91
CA GLY A 44 0.28 19.33 24.36
C GLY A 44 0.91 17.99 24.70
N PHE A 45 1.54 17.31 23.72
CA PHE A 45 2.24 16.04 23.91
C PHE A 45 3.43 15.91 22.93
N PRO A 46 4.45 15.09 23.27
CA PRO A 46 5.56 14.82 22.38
C PRO A 46 5.12 13.99 21.17
N LEU A 47 5.65 14.36 20.00
CA LEU A 47 5.39 13.66 18.74
C LEU A 47 6.49 12.64 18.41
N PHE A 48 7.73 12.95 18.81
CA PHE A 48 8.87 12.11 18.52
C PHE A 48 9.70 11.80 19.75
N THR A 49 10.29 10.60 19.75
CA THR A 49 11.32 10.18 20.72
C THR A 49 12.64 9.96 20.02
N ARG A 50 13.73 10.44 20.64
CA ARG A 50 15.09 10.20 20.15
C ARG A 50 15.61 8.87 20.72
N THR A 51 16.09 8.00 19.86
CA THR A 51 16.70 6.73 20.21
C THR A 51 18.16 6.70 19.73
N LYS A 52 18.91 5.67 20.13
CA LYS A 52 20.30 5.48 19.61
C LYS A 52 20.32 5.19 18.11
N SER A 53 19.22 4.68 17.55
CA SER A 53 19.07 4.32 16.14
C SER A 53 18.44 5.42 15.28
N GLY A 54 18.04 6.55 15.87
CA GLY A 54 17.39 7.64 15.15
C GLY A 54 16.21 8.23 15.91
N VAL A 55 15.19 8.62 15.17
CA VAL A 55 13.95 9.22 15.69
C VAL A 55 12.79 8.31 15.38
N THR A 56 11.92 8.07 16.37
CA THR A 56 10.71 7.28 16.23
C THR A 56 9.49 8.10 16.65
N MET A 57 8.35 7.84 16.05
CA MET A 57 7.07 8.43 16.47
C MET A 57 6.65 7.92 17.85
N THR A 58 5.93 8.74 18.59
CA THR A 58 5.17 8.30 19.76
C THR A 58 3.84 7.66 19.30
N ALA A 59 3.19 6.86 20.15
CA ALA A 59 1.86 6.32 19.85
C ALA A 59 0.82 7.44 19.56
N ALA A 60 0.95 8.60 20.20
CA ALA A 60 0.10 9.76 19.93
C ALA A 60 0.35 10.31 18.52
N ALA A 61 1.61 10.37 18.08
CA ALA A 61 1.99 10.80 16.73
C ALA A 61 1.52 9.81 15.66
N GLU A 62 1.61 8.51 15.91
CA GLU A 62 1.08 7.47 15.00
C GLU A 62 -0.42 7.63 14.78
N ASN A 63 -1.19 7.93 15.84
CA ASN A 63 -2.62 8.21 15.73
C ASN A 63 -2.92 9.52 15.00
N LEU A 64 -2.03 10.50 15.05
CA LEU A 64 -2.19 11.80 14.39
C LEU A 64 -1.80 11.75 12.90
N LEU A 65 -0.86 10.88 12.54
CA LEU A 65 -0.29 10.78 11.19
C LEU A 65 -1.35 10.69 10.08
N PRO A 66 -2.41 9.84 10.16
CA PRO A 66 -3.41 9.77 9.10
C PRO A 66 -4.17 11.08 8.88
N ALA A 67 -4.42 11.85 9.95
CA ALA A 67 -5.09 13.13 9.84
C ALA A 67 -4.20 14.19 9.17
N ILE A 68 -2.90 14.18 9.47
CA ILE A 68 -1.92 15.06 8.84
C ILE A 68 -1.76 14.71 7.36
N GLN A 69 -1.70 13.43 7.02
CA GLN A 69 -1.60 12.97 5.64
C GLN A 69 -2.81 13.42 4.81
N ARG A 70 -4.04 13.28 5.35
CA ARG A 70 -5.26 13.80 4.68
C ARG A 70 -5.23 15.31 4.47
N LEU A 71 -4.72 16.08 5.44
CA LEU A 71 -4.58 17.53 5.31
C LEU A 71 -3.61 17.90 4.21
N LEU A 72 -2.47 17.22 4.13
CA LEU A 72 -1.46 17.44 3.09
C LEU A 72 -2.00 17.06 1.70
N ALA A 73 -2.68 15.92 1.58
CA ALA A 73 -3.32 15.50 0.34
C ALA A 73 -4.41 16.50 -0.12
N SER A 74 -5.22 17.02 0.82
CA SER A 74 -6.23 18.04 0.50
C SER A 74 -5.60 19.34 0.01
N SER A 75 -4.47 19.75 0.59
CA SER A 75 -3.73 20.93 0.13
C SER A 75 -3.20 20.74 -1.27
N GLU A 76 -2.63 19.57 -1.56
CA GLU A 76 -2.13 19.24 -2.89
C GLU A 76 -3.26 19.17 -3.93
N SER A 77 -4.40 18.60 -3.58
CA SER A 77 -5.60 18.58 -4.43
C SER A 77 -6.08 19.99 -4.77
N LEU A 78 -6.00 20.94 -3.83
CA LEU A 78 -6.30 22.34 -4.08
C LEU A 78 -5.34 22.94 -5.09
N ASP A 79 -4.03 22.72 -4.95
CA ASP A 79 -3.01 23.22 -5.87
C ASP A 79 -3.21 22.64 -7.28
N GLN A 80 -3.56 21.35 -7.39
CA GLN A 80 -3.91 20.70 -8.66
C GLN A 80 -5.17 21.32 -9.29
N SER A 81 -6.20 21.60 -8.48
CA SER A 81 -7.43 22.25 -8.96
C SER A 81 -7.15 23.65 -9.50
N ILE A 82 -6.29 24.40 -8.83
CA ILE A 82 -5.85 25.71 -9.30
C ILE A 82 -5.08 25.59 -10.62
N ALA A 83 -4.17 24.61 -10.73
CA ALA A 83 -3.42 24.36 -11.96
C ALA A 83 -4.36 23.99 -13.13
N GLN A 84 -5.37 23.17 -12.88
CA GLN A 84 -6.38 22.77 -13.87
C GLN A 84 -7.20 23.97 -14.35
N ILE A 85 -7.66 24.85 -13.44
CA ILE A 85 -8.38 26.10 -13.80
C ILE A 85 -7.52 26.98 -14.72
N ASN A 86 -6.20 26.99 -14.51
CA ASN A 86 -5.24 27.72 -15.33
C ASN A 86 -4.85 26.98 -16.63
N GLY A 87 -5.54 25.90 -16.98
CA GLY A 87 -5.27 25.10 -18.19
C GLY A 87 -3.97 24.28 -18.14
N MET A 88 -3.41 24.11 -16.95
CA MET A 88 -2.19 23.29 -16.75
C MET A 88 -2.58 21.90 -16.22
N HIS A 89 -2.32 20.87 -17.00
CA HIS A 89 -2.42 19.48 -16.54
C HIS A 89 -1.11 19.08 -15.86
N LYS A 90 -0.96 19.50 -14.60
CA LYS A 90 0.21 19.19 -13.78
C LYS A 90 -0.23 18.67 -12.43
N GLY A 91 0.47 17.69 -11.91
CA GLY A 91 0.18 17.13 -10.59
C GLY A 91 0.95 15.84 -10.33
N VAL A 92 0.60 15.20 -9.22
CA VAL A 92 1.10 13.88 -8.85
C VAL A 92 -0.10 12.95 -8.74
N LEU A 93 0.02 11.76 -9.31
CA LEU A 93 -0.92 10.66 -9.17
C LEU A 93 -0.23 9.54 -8.39
N ARG A 94 -0.72 9.25 -7.19
CA ARG A 94 -0.19 8.17 -6.35
C ARG A 94 -1.12 6.97 -6.42
N LEU A 95 -0.54 5.86 -6.88
CA LEU A 95 -1.25 4.59 -7.06
C LEU A 95 -0.81 3.60 -6.00
N GLY A 96 -1.76 3.09 -5.21
CA GLY A 96 -1.56 1.92 -4.36
C GLY A 96 -1.84 0.64 -5.15
N VAL A 97 -0.88 -0.29 -5.24
CA VAL A 97 -1.01 -1.49 -6.07
C VAL A 97 -0.50 -2.73 -5.37
N PHE A 98 -1.16 -3.87 -5.60
CA PHE A 98 -0.65 -5.17 -5.18
C PHE A 98 0.33 -5.74 -6.21
N ASN A 99 1.09 -6.76 -5.82
CA ASN A 99 2.24 -7.25 -6.58
C ASN A 99 1.90 -7.65 -8.02
N SER A 100 0.90 -8.48 -8.24
CA SER A 100 0.57 -8.97 -9.59
C SER A 100 0.10 -7.84 -10.52
N ALA A 101 -0.68 -6.88 -10.05
CA ALA A 101 -1.04 -5.69 -10.83
C ALA A 101 0.19 -4.84 -11.18
N CYS A 102 1.11 -4.68 -10.22
CA CYS A 102 2.36 -3.95 -10.43
C CYS A 102 3.21 -4.57 -11.53
N VAL A 103 3.27 -5.90 -11.60
CA VAL A 103 4.09 -6.62 -12.59
C VAL A 103 3.41 -6.73 -13.96
N THR A 104 2.08 -6.91 -13.98
CA THR A 104 1.37 -7.22 -15.23
C THR A 104 0.79 -6.00 -15.93
N TRP A 105 0.21 -5.05 -15.20
CA TRP A 105 -0.55 -3.94 -15.79
C TRP A 105 0.25 -2.65 -15.87
N LEU A 106 0.92 -2.25 -14.79
CA LEU A 106 1.57 -0.94 -14.73
C LEU A 106 2.69 -0.73 -15.76
N PRO A 107 3.51 -1.73 -16.14
CA PRO A 107 4.55 -1.54 -17.16
C PRO A 107 4.00 -1.10 -18.52
N GLN A 108 2.74 -1.39 -18.81
CA GLN A 108 2.07 -0.97 -20.05
C GLN A 108 1.24 0.29 -19.87
N LEU A 109 0.55 0.42 -18.73
CA LEU A 109 -0.37 1.53 -18.47
C LEU A 109 0.36 2.85 -18.17
N VAL A 110 1.41 2.80 -17.34
CA VAL A 110 2.10 4.02 -16.89
C VAL A 110 2.76 4.76 -18.05
N PRO A 111 3.54 4.11 -18.96
CA PRO A 111 4.11 4.80 -20.10
C PRO A 111 3.05 5.42 -21.03
N GLN A 112 1.92 4.72 -21.25
CA GLN A 112 0.85 5.26 -22.06
C GLN A 112 0.20 6.48 -21.41
N PHE A 113 -0.08 6.40 -20.10
CA PHE A 113 -0.62 7.52 -19.34
C PHE A 113 0.29 8.75 -19.36
N GLN A 114 1.62 8.54 -19.22
CA GLN A 114 2.60 9.63 -19.26
C GLN A 114 2.72 10.29 -20.65
N LEU A 115 2.44 9.55 -21.74
CA LEU A 115 2.35 10.13 -23.09
C LEU A 115 1.12 11.04 -23.22
N ASP A 116 -0.02 10.62 -22.66
CA ASP A 116 -1.26 11.39 -22.73
C ASP A 116 -1.26 12.58 -21.75
N PHE A 117 -0.59 12.44 -20.60
CA PHE A 117 -0.52 13.43 -19.52
C PHE A 117 0.92 13.69 -19.06
N PRO A 118 1.77 14.31 -19.90
CA PRO A 118 3.21 14.48 -19.62
C PRO A 118 3.52 15.39 -18.42
N GLY A 119 2.53 16.14 -17.94
CA GLY A 119 2.67 17.01 -16.77
C GLY A 119 2.30 16.33 -15.45
N ILE A 120 1.85 15.07 -15.48
CA ILE A 120 1.47 14.32 -14.26
C ILE A 120 2.58 13.33 -13.91
N ASP A 121 3.14 13.48 -12.72
CA ASP A 121 4.09 12.52 -12.13
C ASP A 121 3.32 11.34 -11.54
N VAL A 122 3.68 10.11 -11.93
CA VAL A 122 3.03 8.89 -11.42
C VAL A 122 3.93 8.24 -10.40
N GLN A 123 3.46 8.15 -9.17
CA GLN A 123 4.14 7.51 -8.05
C GLN A 123 3.41 6.21 -7.68
N ILE A 124 4.17 5.12 -7.54
CA ILE A 124 3.63 3.78 -7.30
C ILE A 124 4.03 3.34 -5.91
N TYR A 125 3.03 2.95 -5.12
CA TYR A 125 3.16 2.36 -3.80
C TYR A 125 2.71 0.91 -3.87
N GLN A 126 3.64 -0.02 -3.66
CA GLN A 126 3.33 -1.45 -3.67
C GLN A 126 3.15 -1.97 -2.24
N GLY A 127 2.05 -2.67 -1.98
CA GLY A 127 1.75 -3.22 -0.66
C GLY A 127 0.66 -4.28 -0.66
N SER A 128 0.26 -4.71 0.53
CA SER A 128 -0.89 -5.58 0.75
C SER A 128 -2.21 -4.83 0.51
N TYR A 129 -3.31 -5.54 0.40
CA TYR A 129 -4.64 -4.90 0.31
C TYR A 129 -4.94 -4.03 1.54
N ALA A 130 -4.49 -4.42 2.72
CA ALA A 130 -4.62 -3.62 3.94
C ALA A 130 -3.83 -2.31 3.85
N ASP A 131 -2.58 -2.36 3.35
CA ASP A 131 -1.77 -1.17 3.11
C ASP A 131 -2.44 -0.23 2.11
N ILE A 132 -2.89 -0.76 0.98
CA ILE A 132 -3.55 0.02 -0.07
C ILE A 132 -4.82 0.67 0.46
N CYS A 133 -5.67 -0.07 1.19
CA CYS A 133 -6.84 0.50 1.86
C CYS A 133 -6.46 1.64 2.83
N ALA A 134 -5.41 1.45 3.61
CA ALA A 134 -4.94 2.48 4.53
C ALA A 134 -4.42 3.71 3.78
N TRP A 135 -3.67 3.53 2.69
CA TRP A 135 -3.15 4.63 1.87
C TRP A 135 -4.25 5.45 1.21
N VAL A 136 -5.27 4.80 0.68
CA VAL A 136 -6.42 5.52 0.10
C VAL A 136 -7.21 6.25 1.19
N LYS A 137 -7.49 5.60 2.33
CA LYS A 137 -8.23 6.21 3.45
C LYS A 137 -7.51 7.41 4.07
N ASN A 138 -6.20 7.40 4.12
CA ASN A 138 -5.41 8.47 4.72
C ASN A 138 -4.86 9.48 3.70
N GLY A 139 -5.13 9.28 2.39
CA GLY A 139 -4.68 10.18 1.31
C GLY A 139 -3.20 10.05 0.94
N THR A 140 -2.54 8.95 1.30
CA THR A 140 -1.18 8.63 0.81
C THR A 140 -1.22 8.23 -0.67
N ALA A 141 -2.31 7.60 -1.11
CA ALA A 141 -2.59 7.31 -2.51
C ALA A 141 -3.99 7.84 -2.87
N GLU A 142 -4.14 8.36 -4.09
CA GLU A 142 -5.42 8.81 -4.63
C GLU A 142 -6.26 7.65 -5.15
N ILE A 143 -5.60 6.63 -5.70
CA ILE A 143 -6.25 5.44 -6.27
C ILE A 143 -5.56 4.19 -5.74
N GLY A 144 -6.36 3.15 -5.46
CA GLY A 144 -5.86 1.84 -5.07
C GLY A 144 -6.46 0.72 -5.91
N PHE A 145 -5.63 -0.22 -6.35
CA PHE A 145 -6.11 -1.48 -6.94
C PHE A 145 -6.33 -2.49 -5.82
N LEU A 146 -7.53 -3.03 -5.74
CA LEU A 146 -7.96 -3.91 -4.66
C LEU A 146 -8.83 -5.04 -5.20
N SER A 147 -8.92 -6.14 -4.46
CA SER A 147 -10.00 -7.09 -4.69
C SER A 147 -11.32 -6.56 -4.10
N ASN A 148 -12.43 -6.97 -4.66
CA ASN A 148 -13.77 -6.56 -4.19
C ASN A 148 -13.98 -6.88 -2.71
N SER A 149 -13.48 -8.00 -2.22
CA SER A 149 -13.60 -8.41 -0.82
C SER A 149 -12.83 -7.51 0.15
N SER A 150 -11.82 -6.79 -0.33
CA SER A 150 -10.95 -5.92 0.47
C SER A 150 -11.36 -4.45 0.43
N ALA A 151 -12.23 -4.05 -0.48
CA ALA A 151 -12.64 -2.65 -0.70
C ALA A 151 -13.86 -2.20 0.13
N LEU A 152 -14.26 -2.94 1.15
CA LEU A 152 -15.55 -2.86 1.86
C LEU A 152 -16.02 -1.46 2.30
N ASP A 153 -15.09 -0.56 2.65
CA ASP A 153 -15.39 0.79 3.15
C ASP A 153 -14.90 1.90 2.19
N LEU A 154 -14.61 1.56 0.94
CA LEU A 154 -14.14 2.50 -0.08
C LEU A 154 -15.14 2.55 -1.23
N ASP A 155 -15.28 3.71 -1.84
CA ASP A 155 -15.92 3.81 -3.14
C ASP A 155 -15.05 3.11 -4.17
N PHE A 156 -15.59 2.16 -4.92
CA PHE A 156 -14.83 1.42 -5.91
C PHE A 156 -15.61 1.23 -7.21
N GLU A 157 -14.86 1.08 -8.29
CA GLU A 157 -15.39 0.74 -9.62
C GLU A 157 -14.81 -0.62 -10.05
N PRO A 158 -15.64 -1.61 -10.39
CA PRO A 158 -15.18 -2.90 -10.89
C PRO A 158 -14.46 -2.72 -12.25
N LEU A 159 -13.23 -3.22 -12.34
CA LEU A 159 -12.43 -3.15 -13.57
C LEU A 159 -12.42 -4.49 -14.30
N TYR A 160 -12.33 -5.60 -13.59
CA TYR A 160 -12.09 -6.91 -14.15
C TYR A 160 -12.52 -8.01 -13.18
N ASP A 161 -13.12 -9.08 -13.69
CA ASP A 161 -13.39 -10.31 -12.94
C ASP A 161 -12.23 -11.27 -13.14
N ASP A 162 -11.58 -11.69 -12.05
CA ASP A 162 -10.45 -12.61 -12.07
C ASP A 162 -10.84 -13.95 -11.44
N GLU A 163 -10.29 -15.05 -11.97
CA GLU A 163 -10.58 -16.39 -11.49
C GLU A 163 -9.59 -16.82 -10.40
N LEU A 164 -10.11 -17.40 -9.33
CA LEU A 164 -9.32 -18.07 -8.32
C LEU A 164 -8.86 -19.43 -8.87
N VAL A 165 -7.58 -19.58 -9.11
CA VAL A 165 -6.99 -20.80 -9.68
C VAL A 165 -6.13 -21.52 -8.65
N CYS A 166 -6.13 -22.86 -8.75
CA CYS A 166 -5.22 -23.71 -7.98
C CYS A 166 -3.96 -23.98 -8.80
N ILE A 167 -2.80 -23.63 -8.26
CA ILE A 167 -1.52 -24.05 -8.82
C ILE A 167 -1.00 -25.28 -8.07
N ALA A 168 -0.39 -26.19 -8.81
CA ALA A 168 0.15 -27.45 -8.26
C ALA A 168 1.47 -27.80 -8.95
N PRO A 169 2.34 -28.61 -8.31
CA PRO A 169 3.54 -29.13 -8.95
C PRO A 169 3.22 -29.84 -10.27
N ALA A 170 4.11 -29.76 -11.25
CA ALA A 170 3.92 -30.39 -12.56
C ALA A 170 3.71 -31.93 -12.50
N SER A 171 4.06 -32.55 -11.40
CA SER A 171 3.81 -33.98 -11.12
C SER A 171 2.40 -34.29 -10.65
N TYR A 172 1.66 -33.27 -10.15
CA TYR A 172 0.29 -33.47 -9.66
C TYR A 172 -0.65 -33.86 -10.80
N ARG A 173 -1.57 -34.77 -10.53
CA ARG A 173 -2.56 -35.27 -11.51
C ARG A 173 -3.95 -35.15 -10.88
N PRO A 174 -4.72 -34.14 -11.24
CA PRO A 174 -6.10 -34.02 -10.78
C PRO A 174 -6.98 -35.12 -11.36
N ALA A 175 -8.03 -35.49 -10.66
CA ALA A 175 -9.00 -36.48 -11.14
C ALA A 175 -9.70 -36.03 -12.43
N ARG A 176 -9.88 -34.74 -12.61
CA ARG A 176 -10.36 -34.10 -13.84
C ARG A 176 -9.26 -33.18 -14.40
N PRO A 177 -8.88 -33.32 -15.69
CA PRO A 177 -7.94 -32.37 -16.30
C PRO A 177 -8.42 -30.95 -16.18
N GLY A 178 -7.56 -30.04 -15.73
CA GLY A 178 -7.85 -28.61 -15.59
C GLY A 178 -8.78 -28.23 -14.43
N CYS A 179 -9.13 -29.16 -13.54
CA CYS A 179 -10.00 -28.87 -12.41
C CYS A 179 -9.54 -29.64 -11.17
N VAL A 180 -9.49 -28.98 -10.03
CA VAL A 180 -9.21 -29.60 -8.73
C VAL A 180 -10.41 -29.36 -7.82
N SER A 181 -10.97 -30.44 -7.26
CA SER A 181 -12.08 -30.34 -6.33
C SER A 181 -11.61 -30.00 -4.90
N ALA A 182 -12.50 -29.42 -4.11
CA ALA A 182 -12.23 -29.17 -2.69
C ALA A 182 -11.86 -30.46 -1.91
N GLU A 183 -12.40 -31.60 -2.34
CA GLU A 183 -12.11 -32.90 -1.72
C GLU A 183 -10.69 -33.38 -2.02
N GLU A 184 -10.17 -33.14 -3.22
CA GLU A 184 -8.78 -33.44 -3.59
C GLU A 184 -7.79 -32.55 -2.85
N LEU A 185 -8.18 -31.34 -2.46
CA LEU A 185 -7.35 -30.41 -1.69
C LEU A 185 -7.25 -30.80 -0.21
N ARG A 186 -8.18 -31.60 0.32
CA ARG A 186 -8.14 -32.01 1.73
C ARG A 186 -6.90 -32.82 2.05
N GLY A 187 -6.18 -32.38 3.07
CA GLY A 187 -4.97 -33.08 3.53
C GLY A 187 -3.72 -32.89 2.67
N GLN A 188 -3.82 -32.09 1.60
CA GLN A 188 -2.64 -31.75 0.83
C GLN A 188 -1.81 -30.69 1.57
N PRO A 189 -0.47 -30.68 1.42
CA PRO A 189 0.34 -29.60 1.90
C PRO A 189 0.08 -28.35 1.05
N PHE A 190 0.06 -27.19 1.70
CA PHE A 190 -0.15 -25.90 1.04
C PHE A 190 1.03 -24.97 1.27
N VAL A 191 1.32 -24.16 0.26
CA VAL A 191 2.02 -22.89 0.38
C VAL A 191 0.92 -21.83 0.51
N SER A 192 0.83 -21.15 1.65
CA SER A 192 -0.19 -20.14 1.91
C SER A 192 0.38 -18.75 1.76
N GLN A 193 -0.46 -17.82 1.35
CA GLN A 193 -0.16 -16.39 1.51
C GLN A 193 -0.32 -15.99 2.98
N GLN A 194 0.25 -14.86 3.33
CA GLN A 194 0.07 -14.26 4.64
C GLN A 194 -1.41 -13.85 4.79
N SER A 195 -2.00 -14.05 5.98
CA SER A 195 -3.45 -14.02 6.19
C SER A 195 -4.16 -12.69 5.90
N ASP A 196 -3.41 -11.60 5.81
CA ASP A 196 -3.89 -10.25 5.50
C ASP A 196 -3.93 -9.94 3.99
N VAL A 197 -3.36 -10.84 3.16
CA VAL A 197 -3.25 -10.66 1.70
C VAL A 197 -4.36 -11.41 0.94
N ASP A 198 -5.15 -12.28 1.64
CA ASP A 198 -5.83 -13.39 0.97
C ASP A 198 -7.27 -13.63 1.45
N ALA A 199 -8.07 -12.57 1.52
CA ALA A 199 -9.46 -12.68 1.95
C ALA A 199 -10.29 -13.61 1.05
N ASP A 200 -10.01 -13.66 -0.25
CA ASP A 200 -10.78 -14.43 -1.22
C ASP A 200 -10.51 -15.93 -1.05
N ILE A 201 -9.25 -16.33 -0.88
CA ILE A 201 -8.87 -17.73 -0.63
C ILE A 201 -9.39 -18.21 0.73
N GLN A 202 -9.27 -17.37 1.78
CA GLN A 202 -9.83 -17.70 3.08
C GLN A 202 -11.34 -17.90 3.04
N SER A 203 -12.04 -17.07 2.27
CA SER A 203 -13.48 -17.20 2.01
C SER A 203 -13.80 -18.52 1.30
N TYR A 204 -13.00 -18.89 0.29
CA TYR A 204 -13.15 -20.16 -0.42
C TYR A 204 -12.93 -21.35 0.51
N PHE A 205 -11.88 -21.36 1.33
CA PHE A 205 -11.59 -22.42 2.31
C PHE A 205 -12.73 -22.55 3.32
N LYS A 206 -13.20 -21.48 3.87
CA LYS A 206 -14.32 -21.45 4.81
C LYS A 206 -15.60 -22.01 4.20
N LYS A 207 -15.94 -21.58 2.97
CA LYS A 207 -17.13 -22.00 2.24
C LYS A 207 -17.14 -23.51 1.93
N ASN A 208 -15.95 -24.10 1.72
CA ASN A 208 -15.79 -25.51 1.37
C ASN A 208 -15.33 -26.39 2.55
N ASP A 209 -15.33 -25.87 3.77
CA ASP A 209 -14.87 -26.57 4.97
C ASP A 209 -13.47 -27.19 4.78
N LEU A 210 -12.56 -26.41 4.19
CA LEU A 210 -11.18 -26.82 3.94
C LEU A 210 -10.28 -26.30 5.06
N HIS A 211 -9.67 -27.25 5.77
CA HIS A 211 -8.65 -26.95 6.76
C HIS A 211 -7.28 -27.27 6.14
N VAL A 212 -6.60 -26.22 5.74
CA VAL A 212 -5.28 -26.35 5.11
C VAL A 212 -4.18 -26.22 6.17
N SER A 213 -3.16 -27.06 6.05
CA SER A 213 -1.95 -26.96 6.86
C SER A 213 -0.83 -26.41 5.98
N SER A 214 -0.29 -25.26 6.36
CA SER A 214 0.83 -24.67 5.66
C SER A 214 2.04 -24.53 6.57
N ARG A 215 3.23 -24.79 5.99
CA ARG A 215 4.52 -24.54 6.63
C ARG A 215 5.22 -23.30 6.09
N CYS A 216 4.71 -22.77 4.97
CA CYS A 216 5.27 -21.61 4.29
C CYS A 216 4.21 -20.54 4.18
N TYR A 217 4.54 -19.32 4.66
CA TYR A 217 3.71 -18.14 4.55
C TYR A 217 4.44 -17.11 3.70
N ILE A 218 3.94 -16.86 2.50
CA ILE A 218 4.61 -16.07 1.47
C ILE A 218 3.75 -14.84 1.17
N VAL A 219 4.39 -13.72 0.88
CA VAL A 219 3.71 -12.45 0.66
C VAL A 219 3.32 -12.24 -0.80
N ASP A 220 4.13 -12.74 -1.73
CA ASP A 220 3.97 -12.48 -3.16
C ASP A 220 3.72 -13.76 -3.98
N ASP A 221 2.92 -13.61 -5.04
CA ASP A 221 2.49 -14.71 -5.91
C ASP A 221 3.66 -15.37 -6.64
N GLN A 222 4.69 -14.63 -7.03
CA GLN A 222 5.82 -15.16 -7.79
C GLN A 222 6.65 -16.13 -6.94
N SER A 223 6.91 -15.76 -5.69
CA SER A 223 7.57 -16.64 -4.72
C SER A 223 6.74 -17.87 -4.44
N MET A 224 5.41 -17.74 -4.33
CA MET A 224 4.50 -18.87 -4.14
C MET A 224 4.56 -19.84 -5.33
N ILE A 225 4.46 -19.32 -6.56
CA ILE A 225 4.58 -20.10 -7.79
C ILE A 225 5.91 -20.85 -7.84
N ALA A 226 7.03 -20.17 -7.50
CA ALA A 226 8.34 -20.78 -7.47
C ALA A 226 8.45 -21.93 -6.47
N MET A 227 7.89 -21.77 -5.25
CA MET A 227 7.86 -22.82 -4.22
C MET A 227 7.06 -24.04 -4.69
N VAL A 228 5.87 -23.81 -5.23
CA VAL A 228 5.02 -24.89 -5.78
C VAL A 228 5.72 -25.60 -6.94
N ALA A 229 6.38 -24.85 -7.84
CA ALA A 229 7.14 -25.44 -8.95
C ALA A 229 8.29 -26.33 -8.49
N CYS A 230 8.89 -26.04 -7.32
CA CYS A 230 9.91 -26.86 -6.68
C CYS A 230 9.34 -28.06 -5.89
N GLY A 231 8.01 -28.24 -5.87
CA GLY A 231 7.35 -29.39 -5.22
C GLY A 231 7.10 -29.22 -3.72
N GLN A 232 7.05 -27.98 -3.24
CA GLN A 232 6.67 -27.67 -1.85
C GLN A 232 5.16 -27.63 -1.69
#